data_cc91d74e6420a9d983fa896736683eab
#
_entry.id   cc91d74e6420a9d983fa896736683eab
#
_cell.length_a   1.000
_cell.length_b   1.000
_cell.length_c   1.000
_cell.angle_alpha   90.00
_cell.angle_beta   90.00
_cell.angle_gamma   90.00
#
_symmetry.space_group_name_H-M   'P 1'
#
loop_
_entity.id
_entity.type
_entity.pdbx_description
1 polymer ?
#
loop_
_entity_poly.entity_id
_entity_poly.type
_entity_poly.pdbx_seq_one_letter_code
_entity_poly.pdbx_strand_id
1 'polypeptide(L)'
;IVWCMGQTQHSIGNAMVRASCILQLALGNVGKSGGGTNIFRGHDNVQGATDVGPNPDSLPGYYGLAEGAWKHFANVWGVDFEWIKKQYATPAMMTKNGITVSRWIDGVLEKNELIDQDSNLRGVFYWGHAPNSQTRGLEMKRAMDKLDLLVVVDPYPSATAAMAAMPGKPEDLNPNRAVYLLPAATQFETSGSCTASNRSLQWREKVIEPLWESRSDHMIMYQLAQKLGFDKELVKNYKMQKVKGMDEPMVEDILREINRSVWTIGYTGQSPERLKAHMKNMH
;
A
#
# COMPACT_ATOMS: atom_id res chain seq x y z
N ILE A 1 26.43 4.03 9.38
CA ILE A 1 26.17 2.63 8.95
C ILE A 1 25.02 2.63 7.96
N VAL A 2 25.18 1.91 6.85
CA VAL A 2 24.12 1.73 5.84
C VAL A 2 23.80 0.25 5.72
N TRP A 3 22.51 -0.09 5.67
CA TRP A 3 22.04 -1.46 5.43
C TRP A 3 20.75 -1.51 4.61
N CYS A 4 20.33 -2.70 4.26
CA CYS A 4 19.07 -2.99 3.61
C CYS A 4 18.51 -4.33 4.17
N MET A 5 17.82 -5.07 3.35
CA MET A 5 17.14 -6.31 3.74
C MET A 5 18.06 -7.43 4.22
N GLY A 6 19.32 -7.43 3.81
CA GLY A 6 20.33 -8.40 4.30
C GLY A 6 20.51 -8.40 5.82
N GLN A 7 20.23 -7.28 6.50
CA GLN A 7 20.24 -7.20 7.95
C GLN A 7 18.86 -7.39 8.59
N THR A 8 17.79 -7.02 7.90
CA THR A 8 16.44 -6.99 8.48
C THR A 8 15.62 -8.25 8.21
N GLN A 9 15.83 -8.94 7.09
CA GLN A 9 15.06 -10.15 6.71
C GLN A 9 15.63 -11.43 7.34
N HIS A 10 15.74 -11.44 8.65
CA HIS A 10 16.14 -12.59 9.47
C HIS A 10 15.18 -12.75 10.65
N SER A 11 15.06 -13.95 11.17
CA SER A 11 14.27 -14.23 12.38
C SER A 11 14.71 -13.39 13.59
N ILE A 12 15.97 -12.96 13.61
CA ILE A 12 16.56 -12.08 14.64
C ILE A 12 16.83 -10.66 14.13
N GLY A 13 16.19 -10.24 13.03
CA GLY A 13 16.42 -8.95 12.37
C GLY A 13 16.31 -7.75 13.30
N ASN A 14 15.37 -7.76 14.24
CA ASN A 14 15.24 -6.71 15.24
C ASN A 14 16.49 -6.56 16.12
N ALA A 15 17.10 -7.67 16.53
CA ALA A 15 18.32 -7.64 17.32
C ALA A 15 19.52 -7.11 16.51
N MET A 16 19.61 -7.48 15.23
CA MET A 16 20.66 -7.00 14.33
C MET A 16 20.57 -5.50 14.09
N VAL A 17 19.36 -4.97 13.85
CA VAL A 17 19.12 -3.52 13.70
C VAL A 17 19.46 -2.78 15.00
N ARG A 18 19.03 -3.30 16.14
CA ARG A 18 19.37 -2.72 17.47
C ARG A 18 20.88 -2.67 17.72
N ALA A 19 21.62 -3.74 17.37
CA ALA A 19 23.07 -3.77 17.51
C ALA A 19 23.74 -2.65 16.69
N SER A 20 23.32 -2.42 15.47
CA SER A 20 23.80 -1.30 14.63
C SER A 20 23.50 0.07 15.25
N CYS A 21 22.33 0.25 15.80
CA CYS A 21 21.95 1.50 16.48
C CYS A 21 22.78 1.72 17.76
N ILE A 22 22.97 0.66 18.57
CA ILE A 22 23.79 0.71 19.78
C ILE A 22 25.23 1.10 19.45
N LEU A 23 25.80 0.51 18.38
CA LEU A 23 27.14 0.85 17.95
C LEU A 23 27.28 2.35 17.57
N GLN A 24 26.31 2.91 16.86
CA GLN A 24 26.32 4.32 16.50
C GLN A 24 26.20 5.24 17.73
N LEU A 25 25.38 4.86 18.70
CA LEU A 25 25.26 5.57 19.96
C LEU A 25 26.57 5.51 20.78
N ALA A 26 27.15 4.30 20.90
CA ALA A 26 28.40 4.11 21.65
C ALA A 26 29.58 4.90 21.06
N LEU A 27 29.62 5.05 19.73
CA LEU A 27 30.64 5.82 19.02
C LEU A 27 30.33 7.34 18.94
N GLY A 28 29.21 7.80 19.50
CA GLY A 28 28.79 9.19 19.47
C GLY A 28 28.53 9.73 18.06
N ASN A 29 28.09 8.88 17.12
CA ASN A 29 27.84 9.25 15.73
C ASN A 29 26.41 9.74 15.47
N VAL A 30 25.52 9.68 16.46
CA VAL A 30 24.15 10.16 16.32
C VAL A 30 24.13 11.68 16.44
N GLY A 31 23.40 12.35 15.53
CA GLY A 31 23.30 13.81 15.49
C GLY A 31 24.49 14.53 14.86
N LYS A 32 25.43 13.80 14.29
CA LYS A 32 26.57 14.38 13.53
C LYS A 32 26.32 14.26 12.03
N SER A 33 26.72 15.29 11.27
CA SER A 33 26.67 15.24 9.82
C SER A 33 27.51 14.07 9.30
N GLY A 34 26.93 13.23 8.43
CA GLY A 34 27.54 12.00 7.91
C GLY A 34 27.52 10.82 8.90
N GLY A 35 27.02 11.01 10.12
CA GLY A 35 26.88 9.96 11.13
C GLY A 35 25.51 9.28 11.11
N GLY A 36 25.32 8.32 12.02
CA GLY A 36 24.05 7.64 12.23
C GLY A 36 23.84 6.41 11.34
N THR A 37 22.57 6.09 11.11
CA THR A 37 22.15 4.94 10.31
C THR A 37 21.28 5.37 9.14
N ASN A 38 21.45 4.74 7.99
CA ASN A 38 20.59 4.91 6.84
C ASN A 38 20.21 3.55 6.24
N ILE A 39 18.98 3.44 5.74
CA ILE A 39 18.45 2.20 5.18
C ILE A 39 18.16 2.40 3.70
N PHE A 40 18.84 1.65 2.83
CA PHE A 40 18.47 1.54 1.42
C PHE A 40 17.33 0.55 1.29
N ARG A 41 16.11 1.07 1.22
CA ARG A 41 14.90 0.25 1.33
C ARG A 41 14.59 -0.63 0.11
N GLY A 42 15.27 -0.46 -1.00
CA GLY A 42 15.09 -1.21 -2.23
C GLY A 42 14.35 -0.38 -3.28
N HIS A 43 13.03 -0.38 -3.27
CA HIS A 43 12.25 0.41 -4.22
C HIS A 43 12.21 1.89 -3.83
N ASP A 44 12.08 2.75 -4.84
CA ASP A 44 11.67 4.13 -4.64
C ASP A 44 10.29 4.20 -3.96
N ASN A 45 10.08 5.25 -3.20
CA ASN A 45 8.85 5.46 -2.43
C ASN A 45 8.48 4.38 -1.38
N VAL A 46 9.38 3.47 -1.00
CA VAL A 46 9.09 2.52 0.11
C VAL A 46 8.82 3.28 1.42
N GLN A 47 9.57 4.36 1.66
CA GLN A 47 9.31 5.21 2.83
C GLN A 47 7.90 5.81 2.78
N GLY A 48 7.51 6.40 1.65
CA GLY A 48 6.19 7.00 1.47
C GLY A 48 5.06 5.98 1.56
N ALA A 49 5.21 4.83 0.93
CA ALA A 49 4.22 3.76 1.01
C ALA A 49 4.00 3.28 2.44
N THR A 50 5.06 3.18 3.24
CA THR A 50 4.96 2.81 4.66
C THR A 50 4.36 3.94 5.50
N ASP A 51 4.75 5.20 5.21
CA ASP A 51 4.31 6.37 5.96
C ASP A 51 2.79 6.63 5.81
N VAL A 52 2.24 6.35 4.65
CA VAL A 52 0.81 6.61 4.37
C VAL A 52 -0.05 5.33 4.28
N GLY A 53 0.52 4.19 4.59
CA GLY A 53 -0.11 2.89 4.42
C GLY A 53 -0.04 2.38 2.97
N PRO A 54 -0.57 1.21 2.68
CA PRO A 54 -1.40 0.37 3.53
C PRO A 54 -0.58 -0.51 4.48
N ASN A 55 -0.86 -0.40 5.75
CA ASN A 55 -0.29 -1.27 6.77
C ASN A 55 -1.41 -2.12 7.41
N PRO A 56 -1.14 -3.37 7.80
CA PRO A 56 -2.18 -4.24 8.34
C PRO A 56 -2.64 -3.86 9.75
N ASP A 57 -1.91 -2.99 10.45
CA ASP A 57 -2.07 -2.65 11.85
C ASP A 57 -2.16 -1.15 12.12
N SER A 58 -2.16 -0.33 11.07
CA SER A 58 -2.19 1.12 11.22
C SER A 58 -2.86 1.84 10.06
N LEU A 59 -3.41 3.01 10.39
CA LEU A 59 -3.87 4.02 9.44
C LEU A 59 -2.69 4.87 8.95
N PRO A 60 -2.86 5.70 7.89
CA PRO A 60 -1.81 6.59 7.41
C PRO A 60 -1.11 7.34 8.55
N GLY A 61 0.21 7.51 8.46
CA GLY A 61 0.99 8.18 9.49
C GLY A 61 1.24 7.35 10.76
N TYR A 62 1.12 6.03 10.67
CA TYR A 62 1.26 5.09 11.79
C TYR A 62 0.25 5.33 12.92
N TYR A 63 -0.89 5.92 12.62
CA TYR A 63 -2.00 5.95 13.57
C TYR A 63 -2.49 4.51 13.79
N GLY A 64 -2.66 4.11 15.05
CA GLY A 64 -3.23 2.81 15.39
C GLY A 64 -4.71 2.71 14.97
N LEU A 65 -5.27 1.51 15.07
CA LEU A 65 -6.65 1.23 14.68
C LEU A 65 -7.69 1.57 15.77
N ALA A 66 -7.32 2.35 16.78
CA ALA A 66 -8.26 2.78 17.81
C ALA A 66 -9.34 3.72 17.25
N GLU A 67 -10.50 3.73 17.85
CA GLU A 67 -11.68 4.50 17.40
C GLU A 67 -11.37 6.00 17.21
N GLY A 68 -10.53 6.59 18.09
CA GLY A 68 -10.13 7.99 17.97
C GLY A 68 -9.38 8.30 16.68
N ALA A 69 -8.52 7.39 16.22
CA ALA A 69 -7.80 7.53 14.96
C ALA A 69 -8.77 7.42 13.76
N TRP A 70 -9.70 6.49 13.82
CA TRP A 70 -10.74 6.37 12.78
C TRP A 70 -11.64 7.61 12.70
N LYS A 71 -12.03 8.19 13.83
CA LYS A 71 -12.78 9.45 13.87
C LYS A 71 -11.99 10.62 13.30
N HIS A 72 -10.67 10.68 13.57
CA HIS A 72 -9.78 11.66 12.95
C HIS A 72 -9.82 11.54 11.42
N PHE A 73 -9.60 10.34 10.88
CA PHE A 73 -9.62 10.13 9.42
C PHE A 73 -11.00 10.32 8.82
N ALA A 74 -12.08 9.93 9.49
CA ALA A 74 -13.44 10.23 9.05
C ALA A 74 -13.65 11.75 8.83
N ASN A 75 -13.19 12.57 9.79
CA ASN A 75 -13.22 14.02 9.66
C ASN A 75 -12.38 14.52 8.48
N VAL A 76 -11.16 13.99 8.29
CA VAL A 76 -10.28 14.39 7.18
C VAL A 76 -10.90 14.04 5.84
N TRP A 77 -11.44 12.83 5.70
CA TRP A 77 -12.10 12.36 4.48
C TRP A 77 -13.47 13.01 4.28
N GLY A 78 -13.99 13.67 5.31
CA GLY A 78 -15.31 14.34 5.26
C GLY A 78 -16.47 13.35 5.20
N VAL A 79 -16.30 12.15 5.73
CA VAL A 79 -17.33 11.11 5.78
C VAL A 79 -17.80 10.87 7.20
N ASP A 80 -18.99 10.29 7.36
CA ASP A 80 -19.51 9.92 8.66
C ASP A 80 -18.77 8.71 9.20
N PHE A 81 -18.34 8.78 10.46
CA PHE A 81 -17.69 7.67 11.14
C PHE A 81 -18.58 6.42 11.22
N GLU A 82 -19.87 6.57 11.46
CA GLU A 82 -20.82 5.45 11.49
C GLU A 82 -21.01 4.83 10.10
N TRP A 83 -20.87 5.63 9.03
CA TRP A 83 -20.85 5.10 7.68
C TRP A 83 -19.61 4.22 7.44
N ILE A 84 -18.40 4.67 7.83
CA ILE A 84 -17.17 3.85 7.72
C ILE A 84 -17.34 2.53 8.48
N LYS A 85 -17.86 2.60 9.70
CA LYS A 85 -18.05 1.43 10.57
C LYS A 85 -18.97 0.37 9.94
N LYS A 86 -19.96 0.80 9.17
CA LYS A 86 -20.89 -0.09 8.45
C LYS A 86 -20.26 -0.78 7.24
N GLN A 87 -19.09 -0.34 6.76
CA GLN A 87 -18.40 -1.00 5.64
C GLN A 87 -17.68 -2.27 6.07
N TYR A 88 -17.47 -2.47 7.36
CA TYR A 88 -16.86 -3.68 7.90
C TYR A 88 -17.90 -4.78 8.12
N ALA A 89 -17.53 -6.02 7.81
CA ALA A 89 -18.41 -7.17 7.99
C ALA A 89 -18.89 -7.32 9.45
N THR A 90 -18.00 -7.02 10.41
CA THR A 90 -18.34 -6.87 11.83
C THR A 90 -17.64 -5.62 12.41
N PRO A 91 -18.25 -4.93 13.38
CA PRO A 91 -17.62 -3.76 14.02
C PRO A 91 -16.24 -4.04 14.63
N ALA A 92 -16.04 -5.27 15.13
CA ALA A 92 -14.77 -5.69 15.72
C ALA A 92 -13.62 -5.72 14.72
N MET A 93 -13.87 -6.00 13.44
CA MET A 93 -12.84 -6.04 12.39
C MET A 93 -12.20 -4.67 12.16
N MET A 94 -12.89 -3.59 12.43
CA MET A 94 -12.38 -2.23 12.26
C MET A 94 -11.15 -1.92 13.12
N THR A 95 -11.04 -2.55 14.28
CA THR A 95 -9.97 -2.35 15.25
C THR A 95 -9.00 -3.53 15.35
N LYS A 96 -9.24 -4.61 14.60
CA LYS A 96 -8.37 -5.78 14.53
C LYS A 96 -7.21 -5.53 13.54
N ASN A 97 -6.04 -6.01 13.91
CA ASN A 97 -4.93 -6.09 12.98
C ASN A 97 -5.25 -7.07 11.85
N GLY A 98 -4.77 -6.75 10.65
CA GLY A 98 -4.85 -7.68 9.53
C GLY A 98 -3.87 -8.86 9.66
N ILE A 99 -4.00 -9.79 8.74
CA ILE A 99 -3.08 -10.94 8.61
C ILE A 99 -1.78 -10.45 7.93
N THR A 100 -0.64 -10.89 8.43
CA THR A 100 0.65 -10.55 7.82
C THR A 100 0.77 -11.14 6.41
N VAL A 101 1.56 -10.51 5.54
CA VAL A 101 1.75 -10.94 4.16
C VAL A 101 2.26 -12.38 4.02
N SER A 102 3.02 -12.89 4.99
CA SER A 102 3.48 -14.28 5.01
C SER A 102 2.40 -15.29 5.41
N ARG A 103 1.28 -14.82 5.99
CA ARG A 103 0.21 -15.67 6.52
C ARG A 103 -1.13 -15.53 5.79
N TRP A 104 -1.23 -14.74 4.72
CA TRP A 104 -2.47 -14.68 3.94
C TRP A 104 -2.86 -16.07 3.38
N ILE A 105 -1.87 -16.91 3.09
CA ILE A 105 -2.06 -18.29 2.65
C ILE A 105 -2.85 -19.09 3.70
N ASP A 106 -2.45 -18.96 4.97
CA ASP A 106 -3.16 -19.57 6.09
C ASP A 106 -4.58 -18.99 6.21
N GLY A 107 -4.73 -17.69 5.95
CA GLY A 107 -6.03 -17.01 5.90
C GLY A 107 -7.00 -17.63 4.90
N VAL A 108 -6.52 -18.32 3.87
CA VAL A 108 -7.35 -19.04 2.88
C VAL A 108 -7.48 -20.53 3.25
N LEU A 109 -6.40 -21.18 3.67
CA LEU A 109 -6.31 -22.65 3.77
C LEU A 109 -6.65 -23.20 5.13
N GLU A 110 -6.41 -22.44 6.20
CA GLU A 110 -6.59 -22.90 7.57
C GLU A 110 -8.01 -22.63 8.09
N LYS A 111 -8.37 -23.28 9.20
CA LYS A 111 -9.61 -23.02 9.91
C LYS A 111 -9.59 -21.63 10.56
N ASN A 112 -10.74 -20.97 10.63
CA ASN A 112 -10.87 -19.61 11.14
C ASN A 112 -10.29 -19.43 12.54
N GLU A 113 -10.48 -20.42 13.41
CA GLU A 113 -10.01 -20.38 14.81
C GLU A 113 -8.47 -20.33 14.89
N LEU A 114 -7.76 -20.87 13.88
CA LEU A 114 -6.30 -20.90 13.83
C LEU A 114 -5.68 -19.59 13.29
N ILE A 115 -6.48 -18.79 12.62
CA ILE A 115 -6.02 -17.54 11.98
C ILE A 115 -6.55 -16.28 12.68
N ASP A 116 -7.32 -16.43 13.74
CA ASP A 116 -7.96 -15.32 14.48
C ASP A 116 -8.74 -14.36 13.59
N GLN A 117 -9.51 -14.94 12.66
CA GLN A 117 -10.39 -14.21 11.73
C GLN A 117 -11.80 -14.77 11.81
N ASP A 118 -12.79 -13.92 11.52
CA ASP A 118 -14.19 -14.31 11.55
C ASP A 118 -14.58 -15.21 10.37
N SER A 119 -13.79 -15.13 9.27
CA SER A 119 -13.99 -15.95 8.08
C SER A 119 -12.67 -16.10 7.30
N ASN A 120 -12.58 -17.13 6.47
CA ASN A 120 -11.46 -17.27 5.54
C ASN A 120 -11.44 -16.15 4.49
N LEU A 121 -10.25 -15.84 3.99
CA LEU A 121 -10.07 -14.92 2.87
C LEU A 121 -10.66 -15.53 1.60
N ARG A 122 -11.50 -14.78 0.91
CA ARG A 122 -12.17 -15.18 -0.33
C ARG A 122 -11.71 -14.39 -1.55
N GLY A 123 -11.17 -13.17 -1.33
CA GLY A 123 -10.65 -12.32 -2.38
C GLY A 123 -9.30 -11.74 -2.03
N VAL A 124 -8.42 -11.61 -3.02
CA VAL A 124 -7.09 -11.00 -2.86
C VAL A 124 -6.84 -10.05 -4.02
N PHE A 125 -6.33 -8.87 -3.68
CA PHE A 125 -5.81 -7.90 -4.63
C PHE A 125 -4.28 -7.85 -4.49
N TYR A 126 -3.56 -8.20 -5.54
CA TYR A 126 -2.13 -7.94 -5.67
C TYR A 126 -1.93 -6.62 -6.41
N TRP A 127 -1.41 -5.64 -5.71
CA TRP A 127 -1.22 -4.30 -6.23
C TRP A 127 0.26 -4.01 -6.38
N GLY A 128 0.78 -4.10 -7.61
CA GLY A 128 2.20 -3.92 -7.89
C GLY A 128 3.10 -4.90 -7.13
N HIS A 129 2.67 -6.16 -6.97
CA HIS A 129 3.36 -7.14 -6.15
C HIS A 129 3.49 -8.49 -6.83
N ALA A 130 4.70 -9.08 -6.76
CA ALA A 130 5.02 -10.39 -7.33
C ALA A 130 5.27 -11.44 -6.22
N PRO A 131 4.23 -12.09 -5.69
CA PRO A 131 4.35 -13.02 -4.58
C PRO A 131 5.09 -14.31 -4.92
N ASN A 132 5.29 -14.61 -6.18
CA ASN A 132 6.03 -15.79 -6.64
C ASN A 132 7.49 -15.83 -6.18
N SER A 133 8.06 -14.71 -5.76
CA SER A 133 9.39 -14.61 -5.18
C SER A 133 9.41 -14.80 -3.65
N GLN A 134 8.26 -15.04 -3.05
CA GLN A 134 8.13 -15.26 -1.60
C GLN A 134 8.23 -16.75 -1.24
N THR A 135 8.23 -17.02 0.05
CA THR A 135 8.21 -18.38 0.60
C THR A 135 6.87 -19.08 0.36
N ARG A 136 6.84 -20.41 0.45
CA ARG A 136 5.63 -21.23 0.41
C ARG A 136 4.92 -21.21 -0.95
N GLY A 137 5.66 -21.20 -2.06
CA GLY A 137 5.11 -21.05 -3.40
C GLY A 137 4.04 -22.09 -3.80
N LEU A 138 4.18 -23.35 -3.39
CA LEU A 138 3.21 -24.41 -3.67
C LEU A 138 1.89 -24.19 -2.89
N GLU A 139 1.98 -23.83 -1.62
CA GLU A 139 0.81 -23.52 -0.79
C GLU A 139 0.13 -22.24 -1.25
N MET A 140 0.91 -21.26 -1.68
CA MET A 140 0.39 -20.03 -2.29
C MET A 140 -0.45 -20.33 -3.52
N LYS A 141 0.03 -21.20 -4.40
CA LYS A 141 -0.74 -21.65 -5.58
C LYS A 141 -2.07 -22.30 -5.18
N ARG A 142 -2.04 -23.18 -4.19
CA ARG A 142 -3.27 -23.82 -3.65
C ARG A 142 -4.23 -22.79 -3.06
N ALA A 143 -3.69 -21.79 -2.32
CA ALA A 143 -4.52 -20.72 -1.79
C ALA A 143 -5.16 -19.88 -2.91
N MET A 144 -4.38 -19.50 -3.94
CA MET A 144 -4.91 -18.79 -5.11
C MET A 144 -6.03 -19.55 -5.81
N ASP A 145 -5.92 -20.87 -5.90
CA ASP A 145 -6.91 -21.72 -6.58
C ASP A 145 -8.25 -21.81 -5.81
N LYS A 146 -8.22 -21.62 -4.51
CA LYS A 146 -9.41 -21.62 -3.64
C LYS A 146 -10.13 -20.27 -3.54
N LEU A 147 -9.50 -19.19 -3.95
CA LEU A 147 -10.13 -17.86 -3.91
C LEU A 147 -11.36 -17.78 -4.82
N ASP A 148 -12.34 -16.99 -4.44
CA ASP A 148 -13.45 -16.59 -5.32
C ASP A 148 -13.00 -15.48 -6.28
N LEU A 149 -12.14 -14.56 -5.79
CA LEU A 149 -11.68 -13.41 -6.55
C LEU A 149 -10.18 -13.23 -6.40
N LEU A 150 -9.49 -13.11 -7.51
CA LEU A 150 -8.09 -12.71 -7.59
C LEU A 150 -7.94 -11.56 -8.57
N VAL A 151 -7.46 -10.43 -8.09
CA VAL A 151 -7.18 -9.25 -8.91
C VAL A 151 -5.70 -8.94 -8.86
N VAL A 152 -5.08 -8.82 -10.02
CA VAL A 152 -3.68 -8.40 -10.17
C VAL A 152 -3.67 -7.05 -10.86
N VAL A 153 -3.13 -6.04 -10.18
CA VAL A 153 -2.94 -4.69 -10.71
C VAL A 153 -1.44 -4.51 -10.93
N ASP A 154 -1.01 -4.48 -12.18
CA ASP A 154 0.41 -4.46 -12.52
C ASP A 154 0.60 -3.82 -13.91
N PRO A 155 1.68 -3.06 -14.14
CA PRO A 155 2.01 -2.53 -15.46
C PRO A 155 2.28 -3.61 -16.51
N TYR A 156 2.67 -4.80 -16.08
CA TYR A 156 3.03 -5.93 -16.95
C TYR A 156 2.26 -7.19 -16.55
N PRO A 157 2.03 -8.13 -17.49
CA PRO A 157 1.53 -9.46 -17.15
C PRO A 157 2.62 -10.23 -16.38
N SER A 158 2.71 -9.93 -15.08
CA SER A 158 3.74 -10.45 -14.20
C SER A 158 3.60 -11.95 -13.94
N ALA A 159 4.60 -12.54 -13.30
CA ALA A 159 4.56 -13.92 -12.85
C ALA A 159 3.38 -14.21 -11.91
N THR A 160 2.88 -13.21 -11.19
CA THR A 160 1.66 -13.32 -10.38
C THR A 160 0.44 -13.62 -11.23
N ALA A 161 0.25 -12.87 -12.34
CA ALA A 161 -0.83 -13.11 -13.27
C ALA A 161 -0.69 -14.49 -13.95
N ALA A 162 0.53 -14.87 -14.37
CA ALA A 162 0.81 -16.18 -14.93
C ALA A 162 0.49 -17.31 -13.96
N MET A 163 0.93 -17.18 -12.68
CA MET A 163 0.65 -18.17 -11.65
C MET A 163 -0.85 -18.31 -11.38
N ALA A 164 -1.58 -17.22 -11.41
CA ALA A 164 -3.03 -17.21 -11.25
C ALA A 164 -3.76 -17.90 -12.42
N ALA A 165 -3.21 -17.78 -13.65
CA ALA A 165 -3.79 -18.38 -14.86
C ALA A 165 -3.42 -19.87 -15.01
N MET A 166 -2.34 -20.35 -14.40
CA MET A 166 -1.95 -21.76 -14.47
C MET A 166 -2.96 -22.64 -13.76
N PRO A 167 -3.37 -23.76 -14.35
CA PRO A 167 -4.25 -24.71 -13.69
C PRO A 167 -3.58 -25.30 -12.45
N GLY A 168 -4.32 -25.33 -11.35
CA GLY A 168 -3.93 -26.03 -10.13
C GLY A 168 -4.38 -27.50 -10.16
N LYS A 169 -4.28 -28.16 -9.01
CA LYS A 169 -4.87 -29.48 -8.85
C LYS A 169 -6.40 -29.37 -8.86
N PRO A 170 -7.12 -30.29 -9.51
CA PRO A 170 -8.57 -30.24 -9.60
C PRO A 170 -9.29 -30.12 -8.25
N GLU A 171 -8.75 -30.77 -7.21
CA GLU A 171 -9.30 -30.74 -5.85
C GLU A 171 -9.14 -29.40 -5.14
N ASP A 172 -8.20 -28.55 -5.56
CA ASP A 172 -7.97 -27.23 -5.00
C ASP A 172 -8.70 -26.12 -5.77
N LEU A 173 -9.12 -26.40 -7.01
CA LEU A 173 -9.65 -25.37 -7.90
C LEU A 173 -11.10 -24.99 -7.56
N ASN A 174 -11.32 -23.73 -7.22
CA ASN A 174 -12.66 -23.16 -7.15
C ASN A 174 -13.19 -22.92 -8.58
N PRO A 175 -14.23 -23.64 -9.04
CA PRO A 175 -14.75 -23.50 -10.40
C PRO A 175 -15.39 -22.13 -10.68
N ASN A 176 -15.77 -21.39 -9.64
CA ASN A 176 -16.37 -20.07 -9.74
C ASN A 176 -15.35 -18.93 -9.57
N ARG A 177 -14.07 -19.25 -9.52
CA ARG A 177 -13.01 -18.26 -9.35
C ARG A 177 -13.00 -17.26 -10.50
N ALA A 178 -13.02 -15.97 -10.15
CA ALA A 178 -12.77 -14.88 -11.08
C ALA A 178 -11.32 -14.38 -10.92
N VAL A 179 -10.60 -14.26 -12.04
CA VAL A 179 -9.23 -13.73 -12.09
C VAL A 179 -9.21 -12.54 -13.05
N TYR A 180 -8.76 -11.40 -12.57
CA TYR A 180 -8.62 -10.18 -13.35
C TYR A 180 -7.18 -9.68 -13.33
N LEU A 181 -6.66 -9.31 -14.50
CA LEU A 181 -5.44 -8.52 -14.64
C LEU A 181 -5.85 -7.11 -15.07
N LEU A 182 -5.57 -6.13 -14.23
CA LEU A 182 -5.83 -4.71 -14.49
C LEU A 182 -4.51 -4.01 -14.81
N PRO A 183 -4.34 -3.47 -16.02
CA PRO A 183 -3.09 -2.81 -16.40
C PRO A 183 -2.93 -1.47 -15.67
N ALA A 184 -1.90 -1.37 -14.83
CA ALA A 184 -1.53 -0.14 -14.14
C ALA A 184 -0.59 0.71 -14.98
N ALA A 185 -0.68 2.02 -14.82
CA ALA A 185 0.27 2.96 -15.39
C ALA A 185 1.61 2.93 -14.64
N THR A 186 2.70 3.17 -15.36
CA THR A 186 4.04 3.28 -14.79
C THR A 186 4.27 4.65 -14.17
N GLN A 187 5.40 4.83 -13.46
CA GLN A 187 5.76 6.13 -12.89
C GLN A 187 5.98 7.23 -13.95
N PHE A 188 6.27 6.89 -15.20
CA PHE A 188 6.42 7.86 -16.29
C PHE A 188 5.09 8.36 -16.85
N GLU A 189 4.03 7.61 -16.59
CA GLU A 189 2.68 7.84 -17.08
C GLU A 189 1.77 8.52 -16.04
N THR A 190 2.30 8.83 -14.85
CA THR A 190 1.57 9.47 -13.74
C THR A 190 2.41 10.56 -13.08
N SER A 191 1.76 11.58 -12.52
CA SER A 191 2.39 12.54 -11.61
C SER A 191 2.22 12.09 -10.16
N GLY A 192 3.03 12.64 -9.27
CA GLY A 192 2.86 12.38 -7.85
C GLY A 192 4.12 12.68 -7.02
N SER A 193 4.00 12.46 -5.72
CA SER A 193 5.12 12.58 -4.81
C SER A 193 5.75 11.23 -4.50
N CYS A 194 7.03 11.27 -4.16
CA CYS A 194 7.82 10.12 -3.74
C CYS A 194 8.63 10.51 -2.51
N THR A 195 8.63 9.66 -1.49
CA THR A 195 9.42 9.88 -0.27
C THR A 195 10.65 8.98 -0.27
N ALA A 196 11.83 9.59 -0.31
CA ALA A 196 13.09 8.88 -0.21
C ALA A 196 13.34 8.34 1.21
N SER A 197 14.30 7.43 1.37
CA SER A 197 14.62 6.78 2.66
C SER A 197 15.10 7.78 3.73
N ASN A 198 15.63 8.92 3.34
CA ASN A 198 15.98 10.02 4.25
C ASN A 198 14.78 10.94 4.60
N ARG A 199 13.58 10.58 4.14
CA ARG A 199 12.31 11.33 4.28
C ARG A 199 12.25 12.65 3.50
N SER A 200 13.11 12.85 2.51
CA SER A 200 12.92 13.91 1.52
C SER A 200 11.75 13.58 0.62
N LEU A 201 10.74 14.44 0.61
CA LEU A 201 9.59 14.32 -0.24
C LEU A 201 9.86 15.06 -1.55
N GLN A 202 9.70 14.37 -2.68
CA GLN A 202 9.99 14.89 -4.01
C GLN A 202 8.75 14.76 -4.89
N TRP A 203 8.58 15.69 -5.82
CA TRP A 203 7.53 15.64 -6.83
C TRP A 203 8.10 15.16 -8.16
N ARG A 204 7.33 14.38 -8.89
CA ARG A 204 7.59 13.99 -10.29
C ARG A 204 6.38 14.34 -11.15
N GLU A 205 6.63 14.78 -12.36
CA GLU A 205 5.57 15.03 -13.34
C GLU A 205 5.45 13.85 -14.32
N LYS A 206 4.25 13.66 -14.81
CA LYS A 206 3.97 12.75 -15.91
C LYS A 206 4.77 13.15 -17.16
N VAL A 207 5.39 12.18 -17.82
CA VAL A 207 6.21 12.39 -19.03
C VAL A 207 5.43 12.01 -20.28
N ILE A 208 4.64 10.94 -20.21
CA ILE A 208 3.81 10.44 -21.30
C ILE A 208 2.42 10.09 -20.79
N GLU A 209 1.44 10.03 -21.69
CA GLU A 209 0.12 9.53 -21.35
C GLU A 209 0.17 8.01 -21.10
N PRO A 210 -0.69 7.48 -20.19
CA PRO A 210 -0.79 6.05 -19.98
C PRO A 210 -0.98 5.30 -21.30
N LEU A 211 -0.21 4.24 -21.52
CA LEU A 211 -0.27 3.47 -22.75
C LEU A 211 -1.48 2.52 -22.75
N TRP A 212 -2.05 2.27 -23.93
CA TRP A 212 -3.17 1.34 -24.16
C TRP A 212 -4.31 1.52 -23.15
N GLU A 213 -4.66 0.47 -22.43
CA GLU A 213 -5.73 0.46 -21.42
C GLU A 213 -5.20 0.74 -20.00
N SER A 214 -3.90 1.00 -19.83
CA SER A 214 -3.33 1.27 -18.52
C SER A 214 -3.92 2.52 -17.88
N ARG A 215 -4.06 2.48 -16.56
CA ARG A 215 -4.65 3.55 -15.75
C ARG A 215 -3.81 3.75 -14.49
N SER A 216 -3.82 4.96 -13.97
CA SER A 216 -3.21 5.24 -12.68
C SER A 216 -3.87 4.43 -11.56
N ASP A 217 -3.11 4.09 -10.52
CA ASP A 217 -3.63 3.34 -9.39
C ASP A 217 -4.86 4.01 -8.75
N HIS A 218 -4.81 5.32 -8.54
CA HIS A 218 -5.92 6.08 -7.96
C HIS A 218 -7.16 6.14 -8.88
N MET A 219 -6.96 6.08 -10.20
CA MET A 219 -8.08 5.95 -11.14
C MET A 219 -8.71 4.56 -11.06
N ILE A 220 -7.90 3.49 -10.97
CA ILE A 220 -8.41 2.13 -10.77
C ILE A 220 -9.20 2.06 -9.46
N MET A 221 -8.70 2.63 -8.37
CA MET A 221 -9.40 2.70 -7.08
C MET A 221 -10.73 3.46 -7.19
N TYR A 222 -10.73 4.60 -7.89
CA TYR A 222 -11.96 5.37 -8.11
C TYR A 222 -13.01 4.58 -8.91
N GLN A 223 -12.58 3.89 -9.97
CA GLN A 223 -13.50 3.08 -10.77
C GLN A 223 -14.03 1.85 -10.01
N LEU A 224 -13.23 1.26 -9.13
CA LEU A 224 -13.70 0.23 -8.20
C LEU A 224 -14.74 0.81 -7.23
N ALA A 225 -14.48 1.99 -6.68
CA ALA A 225 -15.43 2.68 -5.80
C ALA A 225 -16.77 2.97 -6.52
N GLN A 226 -16.74 3.37 -7.79
CA GLN A 226 -17.95 3.53 -8.60
C GLN A 226 -18.75 2.23 -8.73
N LYS A 227 -18.06 1.11 -8.95
CA LYS A 227 -18.70 -0.21 -9.03
C LYS A 227 -19.28 -0.67 -7.69
N LEU A 228 -18.66 -0.27 -6.60
CA LEU A 228 -19.07 -0.61 -5.23
C LEU A 228 -20.03 0.41 -4.62
N GLY A 229 -20.27 1.55 -5.29
CA GLY A 229 -21.28 2.54 -4.90
C GLY A 229 -20.84 3.51 -3.79
N PHE A 230 -19.54 3.76 -3.62
CA PHE A 230 -19.00 4.72 -2.65
C PHE A 230 -17.99 5.72 -3.25
N ASP A 231 -18.03 5.91 -4.54
CA ASP A 231 -17.16 6.85 -5.26
C ASP A 231 -17.29 8.29 -4.77
N LYS A 232 -18.48 8.71 -4.39
CA LYS A 232 -18.73 10.07 -3.88
C LYS A 232 -18.01 10.32 -2.55
N GLU A 233 -18.01 9.34 -1.68
CA GLU A 233 -17.29 9.39 -0.41
C GLU A 233 -15.79 9.39 -0.63
N LEU A 234 -15.29 8.54 -1.55
CA LEU A 234 -13.87 8.45 -1.86
C LEU A 234 -13.29 9.75 -2.40
N VAL A 235 -13.99 10.42 -3.32
CA VAL A 235 -13.48 11.64 -4.00
C VAL A 235 -14.02 12.94 -3.43
N LYS A 236 -14.63 12.91 -2.26
CA LYS A 236 -15.32 14.07 -1.66
C LYS A 236 -14.44 15.31 -1.56
N ASN A 237 -13.14 15.11 -1.34
CA ASN A 237 -12.16 16.18 -1.19
C ASN A 237 -11.34 16.43 -2.46
N TYR A 238 -11.59 15.72 -3.56
CA TYR A 238 -10.76 15.74 -4.75
C TYR A 238 -11.45 16.40 -5.92
N LYS A 239 -10.70 17.23 -6.63
CA LYS A 239 -11.07 17.68 -7.98
C LYS A 239 -10.81 16.55 -8.96
N MET A 240 -11.59 16.55 -10.03
CA MET A 240 -11.46 15.59 -11.11
C MET A 240 -10.78 16.23 -12.31
N GLN A 241 -9.98 15.45 -13.00
CA GLN A 241 -9.39 15.79 -14.30
C GLN A 241 -9.79 14.76 -15.35
N LYS A 242 -9.63 15.08 -16.62
CA LYS A 242 -9.84 14.13 -17.72
C LYS A 242 -8.50 13.52 -18.15
N VAL A 243 -8.42 12.20 -18.11
CA VAL A 243 -7.31 11.43 -18.68
C VAL A 243 -7.89 10.42 -19.65
N LYS A 244 -7.51 10.51 -20.90
CA LYS A 244 -8.07 9.69 -21.98
C LYS A 244 -9.63 9.72 -22.02
N GLY A 245 -10.22 10.87 -21.73
CA GLY A 245 -11.68 11.05 -21.71
C GLY A 245 -12.39 10.53 -20.47
N MET A 246 -11.70 9.90 -19.55
CA MET A 246 -12.26 9.38 -18.28
C MET A 246 -11.96 10.33 -17.12
N ASP A 247 -12.84 10.33 -16.12
CA ASP A 247 -12.62 11.09 -14.89
C ASP A 247 -11.57 10.42 -14.00
N GLU A 248 -10.60 11.19 -13.55
CA GLU A 248 -9.52 10.78 -12.66
C GLU A 248 -9.39 11.77 -11.50
N PRO A 249 -9.32 11.31 -10.23
CA PRO A 249 -9.01 12.18 -9.11
C PRO A 249 -7.65 12.86 -9.26
N MET A 250 -7.55 14.15 -8.96
CA MET A 250 -6.29 14.87 -9.04
C MET A 250 -5.34 14.44 -7.92
N VAL A 251 -4.17 13.99 -8.28
CA VAL A 251 -3.13 13.50 -7.34
C VAL A 251 -2.66 14.59 -6.37
N GLU A 252 -2.72 15.86 -6.77
CA GLU A 252 -2.46 17.01 -5.92
C GLU A 252 -3.40 17.07 -4.70
N ASP A 253 -4.66 16.74 -4.90
CA ASP A 253 -5.65 16.76 -3.80
C ASP A 253 -5.45 15.56 -2.87
N ILE A 254 -4.99 14.43 -3.37
CA ILE A 254 -4.56 13.28 -2.55
C ILE A 254 -3.42 13.71 -1.62
N LEU A 255 -2.39 14.39 -2.14
CA LEU A 255 -1.29 14.89 -1.32
C LEU A 255 -1.76 15.95 -0.30
N ARG A 256 -2.68 16.83 -0.68
CA ARG A 256 -3.27 17.81 0.24
C ARG A 256 -4.05 17.14 1.37
N GLU A 257 -4.72 16.04 1.09
CA GLU A 257 -5.42 15.25 2.11
C GLU A 257 -4.43 14.59 3.06
N ILE A 258 -3.37 13.96 2.57
CA ILE A 258 -2.28 13.42 3.38
C ILE A 258 -1.67 14.51 4.25
N ASN A 259 -1.41 15.68 3.69
CA ASN A 259 -0.87 16.84 4.40
C ASN A 259 -1.76 17.30 5.58
N ARG A 260 -3.09 17.26 5.42
CA ARG A 260 -4.04 17.59 6.50
C ARG A 260 -4.17 16.50 7.55
N SER A 261 -3.94 15.24 7.19
CA SER A 261 -4.26 14.09 8.04
C SER A 261 -3.07 13.56 8.84
N VAL A 262 -1.89 13.61 8.27
CA VAL A 262 -0.72 12.91 8.82
C VAL A 262 0.19 13.88 9.55
N TRP A 263 -0.09 14.06 10.84
CA TRP A 263 0.67 15.00 11.70
C TRP A 263 1.87 14.38 12.39
N THR A 264 1.92 13.06 12.45
CA THR A 264 2.90 12.30 13.25
C THR A 264 4.28 12.22 12.63
N ILE A 265 4.42 12.37 11.30
CA ILE A 265 5.65 12.08 10.57
C ILE A 265 6.09 13.19 9.61
N GLY A 266 5.62 14.42 9.81
CA GLY A 266 6.15 15.59 9.12
C GLY A 266 5.65 15.83 7.69
N TYR A 267 4.51 15.26 7.29
CA TYR A 267 3.86 15.62 6.02
C TYR A 267 3.19 16.99 6.05
N THR A 268 2.86 17.50 7.22
CA THR A 268 2.27 18.83 7.39
C THR A 268 3.16 19.92 6.79
N GLY A 269 2.61 20.68 5.85
CA GLY A 269 3.34 21.72 5.10
C GLY A 269 3.96 21.25 3.78
N GLN A 270 3.84 19.96 3.42
CA GLN A 270 4.32 19.41 2.15
C GLN A 270 3.23 19.49 1.07
N SER A 271 2.96 20.70 0.58
CA SER A 271 1.95 20.92 -0.46
C SER A 271 2.49 20.59 -1.87
N PRO A 272 1.63 20.24 -2.83
CA PRO A 272 2.02 20.05 -4.23
C PRO A 272 2.75 21.27 -4.81
N GLU A 273 2.28 22.47 -4.50
CA GLU A 273 2.86 23.73 -4.96
C GLU A 273 4.30 23.91 -4.47
N ARG A 274 4.53 23.64 -3.19
CA ARG A 274 5.86 23.69 -2.60
C ARG A 274 6.78 22.65 -3.22
N LEU A 275 6.33 21.41 -3.37
CA LEU A 275 7.14 20.35 -3.98
C LEU A 275 7.48 20.67 -5.43
N LYS A 276 6.52 21.15 -6.23
CA LYS A 276 6.74 21.56 -7.62
C LYS A 276 7.75 22.69 -7.73
N ALA A 277 7.68 23.67 -6.84
CA ALA A 277 8.64 24.79 -6.80
C ALA A 277 10.09 24.32 -6.50
N HIS A 278 10.22 23.18 -5.81
CA HIS A 278 11.52 22.65 -5.38
C HIS A 278 11.97 21.39 -6.14
N MET A 279 11.36 21.05 -7.28
CA MET A 279 11.72 19.85 -8.07
C MET A 279 13.19 19.76 -8.45
N LYS A 280 13.89 20.89 -8.58
CA LYS A 280 15.33 20.94 -8.89
C LYS A 280 16.22 20.86 -7.67
N ASN A 281 15.67 20.93 -6.47
CA ASN A 281 16.39 20.93 -5.20
C ASN A 281 16.28 19.55 -4.59
N MET A 282 17.39 18.84 -4.48
CA MET A 282 17.48 17.49 -3.91
C MET A 282 17.68 17.51 -2.38
N HIS A 283 17.22 18.53 -1.69
CA HIS A 283 17.46 18.70 -0.24
C HIS A 283 16.18 18.63 0.57
#